data_e0b59831ce64e5fa3310bf4210c109f8
#
_entry.id   e0b59831ce64e5fa3310bf4210c109f8
#
_cell.length_a   1.000
_cell.length_b   1.000
_cell.length_c   1.000
_cell.angle_alpha   90.00
_cell.angle_beta   90.00
_cell.angle_gamma   90.00
#
_symmetry.space_group_name_H-M   'P 1'
#
loop_
_entity.id
_entity.type
_entity.pdbx_description
1 polymer ?
#
loop_
_entity_poly.entity_id
_entity_poly.type
_entity_poly.pdbx_seq_one_letter_code
_entity_poly.pdbx_strand_id
1 'polypeptide(L)'
;MNRSFALNVGTLVLDDLQTLHTGGVKLTITESAREAIRVSHNVVAKAAAGDIAVYGVNTGFGKLANKRISAEDLETLQVNLIRSHSVGVGEPLAPAVVRLMLALKAASLSRGYSGVREIVVDTLLAVYNAGLIPYVPSQGSVGASGDLAPLSHMTLALIGEDRKSVV
;
A
#
# COMPACT_ATOMS: atom_id res chain seq x y z
N MET A 1 -1.63 0.84 -28.17
CA MET A 1 -2.49 1.79 -27.39
C MET A 1 -2.74 1.14 -26.04
N ASN A 2 -2.24 1.71 -24.94
CA ASN A 2 -2.55 1.17 -23.61
C ASN A 2 -4.01 1.46 -23.27
N ARG A 3 -4.82 0.41 -23.20
CA ARG A 3 -6.22 0.50 -22.77
C ARG A 3 -6.25 1.02 -21.32
N SER A 4 -7.05 2.07 -21.04
CA SER A 4 -7.27 2.55 -19.67
C SER A 4 -8.21 1.61 -18.92
N PHE A 5 -7.89 1.30 -17.67
CA PHE A 5 -8.71 0.51 -16.76
C PHE A 5 -8.97 1.34 -15.50
N ALA A 6 -10.21 1.78 -15.31
CA ALA A 6 -10.61 2.44 -14.09
C ALA A 6 -10.87 1.39 -13.00
N LEU A 7 -10.14 1.50 -11.88
CA LEU A 7 -10.40 0.65 -10.71
C LEU A 7 -11.78 1.00 -10.14
N ASN A 8 -12.76 0.12 -10.37
CA ASN A 8 -14.09 0.23 -9.77
C ASN A 8 -14.03 -0.25 -8.33
N VAL A 9 -13.84 0.69 -7.43
CA VAL A 9 -13.55 0.43 -6.03
C VAL A 9 -14.74 -0.25 -5.34
N GLY A 10 -14.53 -1.49 -4.90
CA GLY A 10 -15.55 -2.30 -4.21
C GLY A 10 -16.41 -3.20 -5.13
N THR A 11 -16.19 -3.18 -6.44
CA THR A 11 -16.96 -3.96 -7.41
C THR A 11 -16.09 -4.74 -8.41
N LEU A 12 -14.80 -4.97 -8.10
CA LEU A 12 -13.91 -5.80 -8.92
C LEU A 12 -14.43 -7.24 -8.97
N VAL A 13 -14.50 -7.80 -10.17
CA VAL A 13 -14.87 -9.21 -10.44
C VAL A 13 -13.65 -10.00 -10.93
N LEU A 14 -13.78 -11.33 -11.02
CA LEU A 14 -12.67 -12.21 -11.43
C LEU A 14 -12.07 -11.86 -12.79
N ASP A 15 -12.89 -11.46 -13.76
CA ASP A 15 -12.43 -11.07 -15.09
C ASP A 15 -11.57 -9.79 -15.03
N ASP A 16 -11.90 -8.86 -14.13
CA ASP A 16 -11.07 -7.69 -13.84
C ASP A 16 -9.71 -8.12 -13.30
N LEU A 17 -9.70 -9.05 -12.33
CA LEU A 17 -8.46 -9.56 -11.75
C LEU A 17 -7.58 -10.26 -12.77
N GLN A 18 -8.17 -11.01 -13.68
CA GLN A 18 -7.45 -11.65 -14.79
C GLN A 18 -6.82 -10.60 -15.72
N THR A 19 -7.55 -9.53 -16.03
CA THR A 19 -7.05 -8.41 -16.83
C THR A 19 -5.86 -7.73 -16.13
N LEU A 20 -5.99 -7.46 -14.83
CA LEU A 20 -4.94 -6.83 -14.02
C LEU A 20 -3.71 -7.72 -13.86
N HIS A 21 -3.90 -9.02 -13.70
CA HIS A 21 -2.83 -10.02 -13.63
C HIS A 21 -2.05 -10.10 -14.94
N THR A 22 -2.75 -10.12 -16.07
CA THR A 22 -2.14 -10.16 -17.41
C THR A 22 -1.37 -8.88 -17.72
N GLY A 23 -1.87 -7.72 -17.25
CA GLY A 23 -1.27 -6.41 -17.50
C GLY A 23 -1.64 -5.82 -18.85
N GLY A 24 -0.82 -4.88 -19.34
CA GLY A 24 -1.08 -4.20 -20.62
C GLY A 24 -2.19 -3.13 -20.55
N VAL A 25 -2.65 -2.80 -19.36
CA VAL A 25 -3.63 -1.73 -19.12
C VAL A 25 -3.01 -0.64 -18.23
N LYS A 26 -3.45 0.61 -18.44
CA LYS A 26 -3.10 1.75 -17.60
C LYS A 26 -4.17 1.91 -16.51
N LEU A 27 -3.77 1.79 -15.25
CA LEU A 27 -4.68 1.95 -14.12
C LEU A 27 -4.98 3.42 -13.85
N THR A 28 -6.24 3.69 -13.52
CA THR A 28 -6.73 4.98 -13.05
C THR A 28 -7.75 4.77 -11.93
N ILE A 29 -8.02 5.81 -11.16
CA ILE A 29 -9.14 5.88 -10.19
C ILE A 29 -10.05 7.04 -10.55
N THR A 30 -11.30 7.00 -10.10
CA THR A 30 -12.29 8.06 -10.32
C THR A 30 -12.05 9.25 -9.40
N GLU A 31 -12.58 10.41 -9.77
CA GLU A 31 -12.53 11.60 -8.89
C GLU A 31 -13.30 11.37 -7.58
N SER A 32 -14.40 10.63 -7.63
CA SER A 32 -15.13 10.25 -6.41
C SER A 32 -14.30 9.40 -5.45
N ALA A 33 -13.46 8.51 -5.95
CA ALA A 33 -12.51 7.75 -5.12
C ALA A 33 -11.44 8.67 -4.52
N ARG A 34 -10.92 9.64 -5.30
CA ARG A 34 -9.97 10.65 -4.79
C ARG A 34 -10.57 11.47 -3.66
N GLU A 35 -11.81 11.92 -3.82
CA GLU A 35 -12.50 12.65 -2.76
C GLU A 35 -12.69 11.79 -1.50
N ALA A 36 -13.07 10.53 -1.63
CA ALA A 36 -13.19 9.61 -0.50
C ALA A 36 -11.85 9.43 0.25
N ILE A 37 -10.72 9.34 -0.49
CA ILE A 37 -9.37 9.29 0.09
C ILE A 37 -9.09 10.56 0.90
N ARG A 38 -9.34 11.76 0.31
CA ARG A 38 -9.10 13.06 0.98
C ARG A 38 -9.93 13.20 2.25
N VAL A 39 -11.21 12.86 2.20
CA VAL A 39 -12.11 12.90 3.37
C VAL A 39 -11.59 11.98 4.49
N SER A 40 -11.26 10.74 4.15
CA SER A 40 -10.71 9.76 5.10
C SER A 40 -9.36 10.21 5.68
N HIS A 41 -8.46 10.74 4.85
CA HIS A 41 -7.19 11.27 5.29
C HIS A 41 -7.36 12.42 6.29
N ASN A 42 -8.26 13.34 6.05
CA ASN A 42 -8.53 14.47 6.94
C ASN A 42 -8.99 14.02 8.35
N VAL A 43 -9.75 12.92 8.44
CA VAL A 43 -10.13 12.32 9.74
C VAL A 43 -8.89 11.83 10.49
N VAL A 44 -8.02 11.08 9.81
CA VAL A 44 -6.80 10.54 10.42
C VAL A 44 -5.82 11.66 10.77
N ALA A 45 -5.66 12.67 9.91
CA ALA A 45 -4.79 13.82 10.19
C ALA A 45 -5.23 14.59 11.44
N LYS A 46 -6.55 14.80 11.63
CA LYS A 46 -7.10 15.41 12.85
C LYS A 46 -6.82 14.56 14.08
N ALA A 47 -7.01 13.23 13.97
CA ALA A 47 -6.73 12.31 15.06
C ALA A 47 -5.22 12.29 15.43
N ALA A 48 -4.34 12.34 14.43
CA ALA A 48 -2.90 12.37 14.64
C ALA A 48 -2.44 13.64 15.37
N ALA A 49 -3.05 14.79 15.06
CA ALA A 49 -2.75 16.06 15.70
C ALA A 49 -3.35 16.19 17.10
N GLY A 50 -4.33 15.35 17.47
CA GLY A 50 -5.01 15.37 18.76
C GLY A 50 -4.18 14.78 19.89
N ASP A 51 -4.66 14.96 21.13
CA ASP A 51 -4.00 14.48 22.35
C ASP A 51 -4.37 13.04 22.73
N ILE A 52 -5.41 12.49 22.12
CA ILE A 52 -5.89 11.14 22.41
C ILE A 52 -5.01 10.13 21.65
N ALA A 53 -4.55 9.10 22.37
CA ALA A 53 -3.83 7.99 21.75
C ALA A 53 -4.78 7.19 20.83
N VAL A 54 -4.45 7.15 19.52
CA VAL A 54 -5.18 6.38 18.52
C VAL A 54 -4.23 5.34 17.93
N TYR A 55 -4.53 4.06 18.19
CA TYR A 55 -3.68 2.95 17.77
C TYR A 55 -3.39 2.98 16.27
N GLY A 56 -2.11 2.85 15.93
CA GLY A 56 -1.63 2.85 14.54
C GLY A 56 -1.61 4.22 13.86
N VAL A 57 -2.06 5.28 14.55
CA VAL A 57 -2.06 6.65 14.04
C VAL A 57 -0.98 7.49 14.73
N ASN A 58 -1.05 7.62 16.05
CA ASN A 58 -0.09 8.41 16.85
C ASN A 58 0.47 7.62 18.03
N THR A 59 0.43 6.31 17.99
CA THR A 59 1.00 5.40 19.00
C THR A 59 2.05 4.48 18.38
N GLY A 60 2.84 3.82 19.24
CA GLY A 60 3.60 2.65 18.85
C GLY A 60 2.72 1.41 18.66
N PHE A 61 3.36 0.26 18.44
CA PHE A 61 2.71 -1.02 18.18
C PHE A 61 2.99 -2.01 19.32
N GLY A 62 2.16 -3.06 19.45
CA GLY A 62 2.31 -4.09 20.47
C GLY A 62 2.29 -3.50 21.88
N LYS A 63 3.36 -3.66 22.65
CA LYS A 63 3.48 -3.13 24.02
C LYS A 63 3.39 -1.60 24.09
N LEU A 64 3.62 -0.90 22.98
CA LEU A 64 3.56 0.55 22.88
C LEU A 64 2.24 1.07 22.31
N ALA A 65 1.22 0.20 22.18
CA ALA A 65 -0.07 0.53 21.58
C ALA A 65 -0.80 1.71 22.22
N ASN A 66 -0.58 1.92 23.52
CA ASN A 66 -1.18 3.02 24.31
C ASN A 66 -0.21 4.18 24.55
N LYS A 67 1.03 4.09 24.03
CA LYS A 67 2.03 5.14 24.22
C LYS A 67 2.02 6.05 23.00
N ARG A 68 1.67 7.32 23.24
CA ARG A 68 1.77 8.37 22.22
C ARG A 68 3.22 8.55 21.79
N ILE A 69 3.43 8.64 20.49
CA ILE A 69 4.72 8.91 19.85
C ILE A 69 4.72 10.38 19.40
N SER A 70 5.86 11.04 19.52
CA SER A 70 6.02 12.42 19.06
C SER A 70 5.85 12.52 17.54
N ALA A 71 5.44 13.67 17.02
CA ALA A 71 5.28 13.86 15.57
C ALA A 71 6.61 13.64 14.81
N GLU A 72 7.75 14.02 15.42
CA GLU A 72 9.09 13.82 14.87
C GLU A 72 9.46 12.32 14.76
N ASP A 73 9.07 11.54 15.76
CA ASP A 73 9.38 10.12 15.83
C ASP A 73 8.43 9.27 15.00
N LEU A 74 7.21 9.76 14.69
CA LEU A 74 6.21 9.01 13.94
C LEU A 74 6.68 8.63 12.54
N GLU A 75 7.32 9.54 11.82
CA GLU A 75 7.84 9.28 10.48
C GLU A 75 8.92 8.19 10.52
N THR A 76 9.90 8.35 11.43
CA THR A 76 10.96 7.37 11.65
C THR A 76 10.38 6.01 12.05
N LEU A 77 9.37 5.99 12.92
CA LEU A 77 8.68 4.77 13.34
C LEU A 77 8.05 4.05 12.15
N GLN A 78 7.35 4.77 11.26
CA GLN A 78 6.70 4.18 10.09
C GLN A 78 7.72 3.59 9.10
N VAL A 79 8.80 4.30 8.82
CA VAL A 79 9.88 3.80 7.96
C VAL A 79 10.53 2.56 8.57
N ASN A 80 10.86 2.60 9.87
CA ASN A 80 11.46 1.47 10.57
C ASN A 80 10.52 0.26 10.65
N LEU A 81 9.20 0.49 10.74
CA LEU A 81 8.21 -0.57 10.69
C LEU A 81 8.28 -1.32 9.35
N ILE A 82 8.30 -0.60 8.24
CA ILE A 82 8.44 -1.19 6.90
C ILE A 82 9.74 -1.97 6.79
N ARG A 83 10.87 -1.39 7.19
CA ARG A 83 12.18 -2.03 7.15
C ARG A 83 12.23 -3.30 7.99
N SER A 84 11.72 -3.25 9.22
CA SER A 84 11.72 -4.39 10.15
C SER A 84 10.80 -5.54 9.74
N HIS A 85 9.79 -5.26 8.93
CA HIS A 85 8.85 -6.27 8.41
C HIS A 85 9.24 -6.79 7.02
N SER A 86 10.22 -6.18 6.35
CA SER A 86 10.75 -6.65 5.06
C SER A 86 11.72 -7.82 5.26
N VAL A 87 11.22 -8.89 5.84
CA VAL A 87 12.00 -10.07 6.27
C VAL A 87 11.67 -11.34 5.48
N GLY A 88 10.98 -11.19 4.36
CA GLY A 88 10.67 -12.29 3.46
C GLY A 88 11.94 -12.92 2.86
N VAL A 89 11.88 -14.22 2.57
CA VAL A 89 12.98 -15.03 2.01
C VAL A 89 12.48 -15.86 0.82
N GLY A 90 13.40 -16.50 0.13
CA GLY A 90 13.11 -17.35 -1.02
C GLY A 90 13.12 -16.59 -2.34
N GLU A 91 12.71 -17.29 -3.39
CA GLU A 91 12.64 -16.74 -4.75
C GLU A 91 11.59 -15.63 -4.86
N PRO A 92 11.74 -14.68 -5.79
CA PRO A 92 10.76 -13.65 -5.99
C PRO A 92 9.42 -14.23 -6.47
N LEU A 93 8.33 -13.61 -6.05
CA LEU A 93 7.00 -13.88 -6.61
C LEU A 93 6.98 -13.58 -8.11
N ALA A 94 6.17 -14.33 -8.86
CA ALA A 94 5.99 -14.08 -10.28
C ALA A 94 5.52 -12.63 -10.53
N PRO A 95 6.05 -11.94 -11.57
CA PRO A 95 5.73 -10.55 -11.86
C PRO A 95 4.23 -10.25 -11.95
N ALA A 96 3.46 -11.18 -12.51
CA ALA A 96 1.99 -11.04 -12.62
C ALA A 96 1.30 -11.01 -11.24
N VAL A 97 1.80 -11.76 -10.26
CA VAL A 97 1.29 -11.76 -8.88
C VAL A 97 1.57 -10.42 -8.23
N VAL A 98 2.80 -9.91 -8.32
CA VAL A 98 3.18 -8.61 -7.73
C VAL A 98 2.41 -7.46 -8.40
N ARG A 99 2.20 -7.53 -9.71
CA ARG A 99 1.35 -6.58 -10.44
C ARG A 99 -0.08 -6.57 -9.89
N LEU A 100 -0.65 -7.74 -9.65
CA LEU A 100 -1.99 -7.87 -9.08
C LEU A 100 -2.02 -7.33 -7.64
N MET A 101 -0.97 -7.57 -6.83
CA MET A 101 -0.84 -7.01 -5.47
C MET A 101 -0.88 -5.47 -5.50
N LEU A 102 -0.13 -4.83 -6.40
CA LEU A 102 -0.15 -3.37 -6.58
C LEU A 102 -1.55 -2.85 -6.90
N ALA A 103 -2.21 -3.48 -7.88
CA ALA A 103 -3.56 -3.10 -8.31
C ALA A 103 -4.61 -3.27 -7.20
N LEU A 104 -4.59 -4.40 -6.49
CA LEU A 104 -5.51 -4.69 -5.39
C LEU A 104 -5.26 -3.76 -4.19
N LYS A 105 -4.00 -3.44 -3.89
CA LYS A 105 -3.68 -2.47 -2.84
C LYS A 105 -4.19 -1.07 -3.22
N ALA A 106 -3.96 -0.62 -4.45
CA ALA A 106 -4.50 0.65 -4.94
C ALA A 106 -6.03 0.66 -4.86
N ALA A 107 -6.71 -0.40 -5.30
CA ALA A 107 -8.16 -0.52 -5.22
C ALA A 107 -8.66 -0.48 -3.76
N SER A 108 -8.01 -1.21 -2.85
CA SER A 108 -8.37 -1.24 -1.43
C SER A 108 -8.25 0.14 -0.78
N LEU A 109 -7.13 0.82 -0.98
CA LEU A 109 -6.88 2.15 -0.39
C LEU A 109 -7.80 3.22 -0.99
N SER A 110 -8.16 3.08 -2.26
CA SER A 110 -9.05 4.01 -2.97
C SER A 110 -10.51 3.96 -2.47
N ARG A 111 -10.87 3.01 -1.60
CA ARG A 111 -12.20 2.97 -0.96
C ARG A 111 -12.42 4.11 0.05
N GLY A 112 -11.37 4.82 0.47
CA GLY A 112 -11.48 5.94 1.38
C GLY A 112 -11.75 5.56 2.84
N TYR A 113 -11.31 4.38 3.29
CA TYR A 113 -11.46 3.94 4.69
C TYR A 113 -10.12 3.82 5.43
N SER A 114 -9.01 4.00 4.74
CA SER A 114 -7.67 3.74 5.31
C SER A 114 -6.94 5.00 5.81
N GLY A 115 -7.47 6.19 5.54
CA GLY A 115 -6.87 7.45 5.97
C GLY A 115 -5.52 7.79 5.34
N VAL A 116 -5.12 7.09 4.28
CA VAL A 116 -3.86 7.36 3.58
C VAL A 116 -3.89 8.68 2.82
N ARG A 117 -2.71 9.29 2.62
CA ARG A 117 -2.57 10.44 1.72
C ARG A 117 -2.80 10.01 0.27
N GLU A 118 -3.37 10.87 -0.55
CA GLU A 118 -3.64 10.60 -1.97
C GLU A 118 -2.38 10.20 -2.73
N ILE A 119 -1.22 10.79 -2.40
CA ILE A 119 0.07 10.46 -3.00
C ILE A 119 0.44 8.98 -2.88
N VAL A 120 -0.01 8.26 -1.84
CA VAL A 120 0.26 6.83 -1.67
C VAL A 120 -0.41 6.03 -2.80
N VAL A 121 -1.67 6.36 -3.11
CA VAL A 121 -2.41 5.70 -4.20
C VAL A 121 -1.81 6.09 -5.55
N ASP A 122 -1.48 7.37 -5.75
CA ASP A 122 -0.85 7.84 -6.98
C ASP A 122 0.49 7.16 -7.24
N THR A 123 1.30 6.92 -6.20
CA THR A 123 2.56 6.20 -6.32
C THR A 123 2.34 4.74 -6.71
N LEU A 124 1.36 4.04 -6.11
CA LEU A 124 1.00 2.68 -6.50
C LEU A 124 0.58 2.59 -7.97
N LEU A 125 -0.26 3.53 -8.41
CA LEU A 125 -0.69 3.62 -9.81
C LEU A 125 0.49 3.92 -10.74
N ALA A 126 1.40 4.81 -10.34
CA ALA A 126 2.57 5.17 -11.12
C ALA A 126 3.52 3.96 -11.29
N VAL A 127 3.81 3.23 -10.21
CA VAL A 127 4.65 2.01 -10.23
C VAL A 127 4.03 0.95 -11.13
N TYR A 128 2.73 0.68 -10.97
CA TYR A 128 2.00 -0.26 -11.85
C TYR A 128 2.07 0.19 -13.32
N ASN A 129 1.76 1.44 -13.60
CA ASN A 129 1.67 1.99 -14.95
C ASN A 129 3.03 2.09 -15.65
N ALA A 130 4.12 2.23 -14.87
CA ALA A 130 5.49 2.17 -15.37
C ALA A 130 5.97 0.73 -15.64
N GLY A 131 5.19 -0.28 -15.26
CA GLY A 131 5.59 -1.70 -15.39
C GLY A 131 6.67 -2.11 -14.39
N LEU A 132 6.93 -1.32 -13.35
CA LEU A 132 7.88 -1.65 -12.30
C LEU A 132 7.34 -2.76 -11.42
N ILE A 133 8.17 -3.77 -11.16
CA ILE A 133 7.82 -4.93 -10.34
C ILE A 133 8.68 -4.93 -9.09
N PRO A 134 8.14 -4.52 -7.93
CA PRO A 134 8.82 -4.62 -6.65
C PRO A 134 9.29 -6.05 -6.36
N TYR A 135 10.49 -6.16 -5.77
CA TYR A 135 10.99 -7.47 -5.33
C TYR A 135 10.26 -7.93 -4.07
N VAL A 136 9.41 -8.93 -4.22
CA VAL A 136 8.65 -9.54 -3.12
C VAL A 136 9.02 -11.01 -3.01
N PRO A 137 9.70 -11.46 -1.94
CA PRO A 137 10.02 -12.86 -1.72
C PRO A 137 8.77 -13.73 -1.55
N SER A 138 8.85 -14.99 -1.98
CA SER A 138 7.74 -15.94 -1.95
C SER A 138 7.39 -16.47 -0.55
N GLN A 139 8.30 -16.35 0.41
CA GLN A 139 8.14 -16.83 1.80
C GLN A 139 8.21 -15.64 2.76
N GLY A 140 7.18 -15.47 3.59
CA GLY A 140 7.07 -14.36 4.54
C GLY A 140 5.63 -13.99 4.87
N SER A 141 4.67 -14.47 4.10
CA SER A 141 3.25 -14.30 4.40
C SER A 141 2.87 -15.18 5.60
N VAL A 142 2.29 -14.56 6.63
CA VAL A 142 1.79 -15.29 7.83
C VAL A 142 0.27 -15.30 7.87
N GLY A 143 -0.39 -14.32 7.26
CA GLY A 143 -1.85 -14.25 7.14
C GLY A 143 -2.62 -13.92 8.42
N ALA A 144 -1.97 -13.92 9.59
CA ALA A 144 -2.63 -13.74 10.89
C ALA A 144 -3.04 -12.30 11.19
N SER A 145 -2.30 -11.31 10.68
CA SER A 145 -2.55 -9.87 10.92
C SER A 145 -2.39 -9.04 9.65
N GLY A 146 -2.73 -9.63 8.50
CA GLY A 146 -2.44 -9.08 7.18
C GLY A 146 -1.00 -9.40 6.76
N ASP A 147 -0.76 -9.58 5.50
CA ASP A 147 0.53 -9.99 4.92
C ASP A 147 1.62 -8.93 5.08
N LEU A 148 2.10 -8.74 6.31
CA LEU A 148 3.02 -7.65 6.67
C LEU A 148 4.31 -7.71 5.86
N ALA A 149 4.97 -8.87 5.77
CA ALA A 149 6.24 -8.98 5.08
C ALA A 149 6.12 -8.75 3.56
N PRO A 150 5.21 -9.39 2.80
CA PRO A 150 5.05 -9.11 1.37
C PRO A 150 4.69 -7.65 1.09
N LEU A 151 3.79 -7.07 1.88
CA LEU A 151 3.38 -5.67 1.71
C LEU A 151 4.50 -4.70 2.08
N SER A 152 5.34 -5.02 3.07
CA SER A 152 6.51 -4.21 3.42
C SER A 152 7.55 -4.23 2.30
N HIS A 153 7.86 -5.40 1.73
CA HIS A 153 8.74 -5.49 0.55
C HIS A 153 8.20 -4.66 -0.62
N MET A 154 6.91 -4.75 -0.92
CA MET A 154 6.30 -3.92 -1.96
C MET A 154 6.43 -2.42 -1.63
N THR A 155 6.29 -2.04 -0.35
CA THR A 155 6.36 -0.65 0.09
C THR A 155 7.78 -0.10 0.06
N LEU A 156 8.83 -0.92 0.26
CA LEU A 156 10.22 -0.48 0.08
C LEU A 156 10.45 0.15 -1.31
N ALA A 157 9.88 -0.44 -2.36
CA ALA A 157 9.97 0.14 -3.70
C ALA A 157 9.28 1.51 -3.80
N LEU A 158 8.16 1.71 -3.08
CA LEU A 158 7.42 2.97 -3.08
C LEU A 158 8.17 4.11 -2.37
N ILE A 159 9.01 3.78 -1.40
CA ILE A 159 9.84 4.74 -0.65
C ILE A 159 11.28 4.84 -1.18
N GLY A 160 11.59 4.16 -2.29
CA GLY A 160 12.89 4.21 -2.95
C GLY A 160 14.00 3.42 -2.24
N GLU A 161 13.66 2.45 -1.39
CA GLU A 161 14.63 1.63 -0.65
C GLU A 161 14.76 0.20 -1.19
N ASP A 162 13.99 -0.18 -2.20
CA ASP A 162 14.12 -1.49 -2.84
C ASP A 162 15.38 -1.52 -3.75
N ARG A 163 16.24 -2.47 -3.46
CA ARG A 163 17.51 -2.65 -4.21
C ARG A 163 17.43 -3.69 -5.33
N LYS A 164 16.29 -4.36 -5.49
CA LYS A 164 16.14 -5.52 -6.38
C LYS A 164 14.92 -5.47 -7.31
N SER A 165 14.20 -4.34 -7.36
CA SER A 165 13.09 -4.19 -8.31
C SER A 165 13.55 -4.37 -9.75
N VAL A 166 12.76 -5.11 -10.54
CA VAL A 166 13.00 -5.37 -11.95
C VAL A 166 12.16 -4.43 -12.79
N VAL A 167 12.77 -3.84 -13.80
CA VAL A 167 12.12 -2.99 -14.82
C VAL A 167 11.65 -3.84 -15.99
#